data_411f518ee0a3f4d045022747d8168f2d
#
_entry.id   411f518ee0a3f4d045022747d8168f2d
#
_cell.length_a   1.000
_cell.length_b   1.000
_cell.length_c   1.000
_cell.angle_alpha   90.00
_cell.angle_beta   90.00
_cell.angle_gamma   90.00
#
_symmetry.space_group_name_H-M   'P 1'
#
loop_
_entity.id
_entity.type
_entity.pdbx_description
1 polymer ?
#
loop_
_entity_poly.entity_id
_entity_poly.type
_entity_poly.pdbx_seq_one_letter_code
_entity_poly.pdbx_strand_id
1 'polypeptide(L)'
;MSQRTKGAGYEVQARRYLERAGLAFIAANVAVRGGELDLIMRDGQTWVFVEVRYRRNAAFGDAAASVTYRKQQRLLRAAAVWLAGRGASFDTSPCRFDVLAFTGSQLEWIPNAFNAD
;
A
#
# COMPACT_ATOMS: atom_id res chain seq x y z
N MET A 1 4.44 -17.58 16.69
CA MET A 1 4.13 -17.16 15.31
C MET A 1 5.04 -16.01 14.90
N SER A 2 5.65 -16.07 13.76
CA SER A 2 6.56 -15.03 13.31
C SER A 2 5.81 -13.78 12.87
N GLN A 3 6.48 -12.62 12.94
CA GLN A 3 5.91 -11.37 12.47
C GLN A 3 5.58 -11.42 10.98
N ARG A 4 6.38 -12.15 10.23
CA ARG A 4 6.17 -12.31 8.79
C ARG A 4 4.83 -12.98 8.50
N THR A 5 4.52 -14.06 9.21
CA THR A 5 3.23 -14.74 9.05
C THR A 5 2.07 -13.82 9.43
N LYS A 6 2.24 -13.05 10.51
CA LYS A 6 1.24 -12.11 10.97
C LYS A 6 1.00 -11.01 9.92
N GLY A 7 2.09 -10.45 9.37
CA GLY A 7 1.99 -9.45 8.31
C GLY A 7 1.30 -9.99 7.07
N ALA A 8 1.64 -11.22 6.66
CA ALA A 8 1.01 -11.87 5.51
C ALA A 8 -0.50 -12.03 5.73
N GLY A 9 -0.92 -12.33 6.96
CA GLY A 9 -2.35 -12.44 7.29
C GLY A 9 -3.09 -11.13 7.09
N TYR A 10 -2.50 -10.02 7.51
CA TYR A 10 -3.10 -8.71 7.32
C TYR A 10 -3.14 -8.33 5.84
N GLU A 11 -2.12 -8.67 5.08
CA GLU A 11 -2.10 -8.38 3.65
C GLU A 11 -3.18 -9.15 2.90
N VAL A 12 -3.44 -10.39 3.28
CA VAL A 12 -4.52 -11.18 2.67
C VAL A 12 -5.88 -10.54 2.98
N GLN A 13 -6.09 -10.10 4.22
CA GLN A 13 -7.31 -9.42 4.59
C GLN A 13 -7.49 -8.10 3.85
N ALA A 14 -6.40 -7.34 3.72
CA ALA A 14 -6.39 -6.09 2.98
C ALA A 14 -6.77 -6.31 1.52
N ARG A 15 -6.15 -7.30 0.89
CA ARG A 15 -6.45 -7.66 -0.49
C ARG A 15 -7.93 -7.99 -0.67
N ARG A 16 -8.47 -8.84 0.19
CA ARG A 16 -9.88 -9.23 0.08
C ARG A 16 -10.83 -8.06 0.25
N TYR A 17 -10.49 -7.17 1.19
CA TYR A 17 -11.28 -5.97 1.41
C TYR A 17 -11.33 -5.10 0.16
N LEU A 18 -10.17 -4.87 -0.44
CA LEU A 18 -10.06 -4.02 -1.63
C LEU A 18 -10.68 -4.68 -2.85
N GLU A 19 -10.57 -6.00 -2.99
CA GLU A 19 -11.24 -6.71 -4.08
C GLU A 19 -12.76 -6.58 -3.98
N ARG A 20 -13.30 -6.64 -2.78
CA ARG A 20 -14.73 -6.42 -2.57
C ARG A 20 -15.15 -4.98 -2.90
N ALA A 21 -14.22 -4.05 -2.77
CA ALA A 21 -14.45 -2.65 -3.13
C ALA A 21 -14.29 -2.39 -4.64
N GLY A 22 -13.93 -3.40 -5.41
CA GLY A 22 -13.85 -3.30 -6.86
C GLY A 22 -12.46 -3.18 -7.44
N LEU A 23 -11.41 -3.25 -6.62
CA LEU A 23 -10.03 -3.19 -7.12
C LEU A 23 -9.56 -4.58 -7.54
N ALA A 24 -8.73 -4.64 -8.57
CA ALA A 24 -8.14 -5.90 -9.03
C ALA A 24 -6.79 -6.11 -8.35
N PHE A 25 -6.51 -7.35 -7.96
CA PHE A 25 -5.22 -7.71 -7.37
C PHE A 25 -4.16 -7.83 -8.45
N ILE A 26 -2.98 -7.27 -8.18
CA ILE A 26 -1.83 -7.36 -9.07
C ILE A 26 -0.70 -8.14 -8.42
N ALA A 27 -0.24 -7.72 -7.24
CA ALA A 27 0.89 -8.37 -6.57
C ALA A 27 0.91 -8.01 -5.09
N ALA A 28 1.61 -8.84 -4.31
CA ALA A 28 1.80 -8.59 -2.88
C ALA A 28 3.24 -8.91 -2.49
N ASN A 29 3.72 -8.25 -1.46
CA ASN A 29 5.06 -8.47 -0.91
C ASN A 29 6.14 -8.36 -1.97
N VAL A 30 6.11 -7.27 -2.73
CA VAL A 30 7.03 -7.06 -3.84
C VAL A 30 8.28 -6.35 -3.35
N ALA A 31 9.43 -7.04 -3.44
CA ALA A 31 10.72 -6.46 -3.12
C ALA A 31 11.33 -5.92 -4.41
N VAL A 32 11.72 -4.65 -4.38
CA VAL A 32 12.40 -4.00 -5.48
C VAL A 32 13.61 -3.24 -4.94
N ARG A 33 14.44 -2.75 -5.85
CA ARG A 33 15.56 -1.91 -5.45
C ARG A 33 15.04 -0.68 -4.73
N GLY A 34 15.52 -0.44 -3.53
CA GLY A 34 15.17 0.74 -2.75
C GLY A 34 13.99 0.55 -1.81
N GLY A 35 13.31 -0.60 -1.82
CA GLY A 35 12.23 -0.81 -0.88
C GLY A 35 11.34 -1.99 -1.18
N GLU A 36 10.23 -2.02 -0.48
CA GLU A 36 9.27 -3.11 -0.56
C GLU A 36 7.86 -2.51 -0.67
N LEU A 37 7.01 -3.15 -1.47
CA LEU A 37 5.62 -2.75 -1.66
C LEU A 37 4.74 -3.85 -1.08
N ASP A 38 3.89 -3.49 -0.12
CA ASP A 38 3.06 -4.47 0.57
C ASP A 38 2.02 -5.08 -0.35
N LEU A 39 1.34 -4.22 -1.13
CA LEU A 39 0.23 -4.66 -1.94
C LEU A 39 0.09 -3.72 -3.14
N ILE A 40 -0.09 -4.30 -4.32
CA ILE A 40 -0.35 -3.55 -5.54
C ILE A 40 -1.68 -4.00 -6.10
N MET A 41 -2.58 -3.04 -6.27
CA MET A 41 -3.92 -3.26 -6.80
C MET A 41 -4.11 -2.40 -8.05
N ARG A 42 -5.24 -2.57 -8.71
CA ARG A 42 -5.59 -1.75 -9.86
C ARG A 42 -7.05 -1.35 -9.78
N ASP A 43 -7.30 -0.06 -9.96
CA ASP A 43 -8.64 0.51 -9.98
C ASP A 43 -8.86 1.08 -11.39
N GLY A 44 -9.49 0.28 -12.26
CA GLY A 44 -9.59 0.63 -13.65
C GLY A 44 -8.22 0.78 -14.29
N GLN A 45 -7.87 1.98 -14.71
CA GLN A 45 -6.58 2.29 -15.31
C GLN A 45 -5.53 2.73 -14.30
N THR A 46 -5.92 2.90 -13.03
CA THR A 46 -5.04 3.47 -12.01
C THR A 46 -4.33 2.37 -11.24
N TRP A 47 -2.99 2.45 -11.16
CA TRP A 47 -2.19 1.62 -10.27
C TRP A 47 -2.36 2.12 -8.85
N VAL A 48 -2.64 1.21 -7.93
CA VAL A 48 -2.87 1.55 -6.52
C VAL A 48 -1.84 0.83 -5.67
N PHE A 49 -0.92 1.58 -5.09
CA PHE A 49 0.09 1.05 -4.19
C PHE A 49 -0.42 1.21 -2.77
N VAL A 50 -0.59 0.10 -2.06
CA VAL A 50 -1.26 0.10 -0.76
C VAL A 50 -0.24 -0.24 0.32
N GLU A 51 -0.10 0.67 1.27
CA GLU A 51 0.68 0.41 2.48
C GLU A 51 -0.25 -0.18 3.53
N VAL A 52 0.05 -1.39 3.97
CA VAL A 52 -0.76 -2.09 4.97
C VAL A 52 -0.13 -1.84 6.33
N ARG A 53 -0.90 -1.27 7.26
CA ARG A 53 -0.43 -0.91 8.59
C ARG A 53 -1.24 -1.64 9.64
N TYR A 54 -0.56 -2.10 10.68
CA TYR A 54 -1.22 -2.63 11.87
C TYR A 54 -0.86 -1.76 13.06
N ARG A 55 -1.88 -1.34 13.81
CA ARG A 55 -1.69 -0.57 15.03
C ARG A 55 -2.52 -1.19 16.14
N ARG A 56 -1.94 -1.20 17.35
CA ARG A 56 -2.66 -1.74 18.49
C ARG A 56 -3.85 -0.86 18.86
N ASN A 57 -3.66 0.46 18.76
CA ASN A 57 -4.70 1.43 19.05
C ASN A 57 -4.41 2.74 18.29
N ALA A 58 -5.34 3.68 18.37
CA ALA A 58 -5.25 4.96 17.66
C ALA A 58 -4.65 6.09 18.52
N ALA A 59 -3.93 5.77 19.59
CA ALA A 59 -3.46 6.75 20.56
C ALA A 59 -2.50 7.79 19.98
N PHE A 60 -1.80 7.48 18.89
CA PHE A 60 -0.73 8.32 18.36
C PHE A 60 -1.07 8.89 16.98
N GLY A 61 -2.33 9.21 16.76
CA GLY A 61 -2.77 9.83 15.53
C GLY A 61 -3.46 8.85 14.60
N ASP A 62 -3.83 9.34 13.41
CA ASP A 62 -4.55 8.52 12.43
C ASP A 62 -3.59 7.65 11.62
N ALA A 63 -4.16 6.76 10.81
CA ALA A 63 -3.39 5.80 10.03
C ALA A 63 -2.53 6.47 8.96
N ALA A 64 -3.05 7.52 8.32
CA ALA A 64 -2.29 8.23 7.29
C ALA A 64 -1.06 8.90 7.90
N ALA A 65 -1.21 9.50 9.09
CA ALA A 65 -0.09 10.15 9.78
C ALA A 65 0.99 9.16 10.20
N SER A 66 0.66 7.86 10.32
CA SER A 66 1.64 6.84 10.69
C SER A 66 2.64 6.56 9.56
N VAL A 67 2.35 7.00 8.33
CA VAL A 67 3.26 6.85 7.20
C VAL A 67 4.06 8.15 7.08
N THR A 68 5.28 8.15 7.63
CA THR A 68 6.13 9.34 7.68
C THR A 68 6.56 9.78 6.28
N TYR A 69 7.00 11.02 6.16
CA TYR A 69 7.51 11.54 4.90
C TYR A 69 8.64 10.67 4.34
N ARG A 70 9.57 10.25 5.20
CA ARG A 70 10.67 9.37 4.79
C ARG A 70 10.13 8.06 4.21
N LYS A 71 9.13 7.47 4.84
CA LYS A 71 8.52 6.23 4.35
C LYS A 71 7.80 6.46 3.04
N GLN A 72 7.08 7.59 2.90
CA GLN A 72 6.44 7.96 1.65
C GLN A 72 7.45 8.02 0.51
N GLN A 73 8.61 8.65 0.76
CA GLN A 73 9.65 8.75 -0.26
C GLN A 73 10.20 7.39 -0.67
N ARG A 74 10.35 6.46 0.29
CA ARG A 74 10.77 5.09 -0.04
C ARG A 74 9.72 4.36 -0.86
N LEU A 75 8.45 4.52 -0.53
CA LEU A 75 7.36 3.91 -1.29
C LEU A 75 7.27 4.46 -2.70
N LEU A 76 7.45 5.77 -2.86
CA LEU A 76 7.47 6.40 -4.17
C LEU A 76 8.60 5.83 -5.04
N ARG A 77 9.81 5.70 -4.48
CA ARG A 77 10.95 5.13 -5.21
C ARG A 77 10.70 3.68 -5.59
N ALA A 78 10.19 2.88 -4.65
CA ALA A 78 9.90 1.47 -4.92
C ALA A 78 8.85 1.33 -6.02
N ALA A 79 7.81 2.14 -5.98
CA ALA A 79 6.77 2.13 -7.01
C ALA A 79 7.32 2.52 -8.37
N ALA A 80 8.19 3.54 -8.42
CA ALA A 80 8.82 3.96 -9.67
C ALA A 80 9.65 2.84 -10.28
N VAL A 81 10.43 2.13 -9.47
CA VAL A 81 11.24 0.99 -9.92
C VAL A 81 10.35 -0.13 -10.46
N TRP A 82 9.28 -0.44 -9.74
CA TRP A 82 8.35 -1.50 -10.17
C TRP A 82 7.67 -1.13 -11.50
N LEU A 83 7.21 0.11 -11.63
CA LEU A 83 6.59 0.58 -12.87
C LEU A 83 7.57 0.54 -14.03
N ALA A 84 8.82 0.97 -13.81
CA ALA A 84 9.85 0.95 -14.84
C ALA A 84 10.09 -0.47 -15.36
N GLY A 85 10.04 -1.46 -14.48
CA GLY A 85 10.16 -2.87 -14.88
C GLY A 85 9.03 -3.35 -15.78
N ARG A 86 7.91 -2.62 -15.81
CA ARG A 86 6.75 -2.91 -16.66
C ARG A 86 6.64 -1.94 -17.83
N GLY A 87 7.67 -1.13 -18.07
CA GLY A 87 7.67 -0.15 -19.14
C GLY A 87 6.77 1.04 -18.87
N ALA A 88 6.50 1.35 -17.60
CA ALA A 88 5.60 2.42 -17.22
C ALA A 88 6.30 3.40 -16.26
N SER A 89 5.66 4.54 -16.01
CA SER A 89 6.16 5.55 -15.08
C SER A 89 4.99 6.33 -14.50
N PHE A 90 5.25 7.20 -13.52
CA PHE A 90 4.22 8.09 -12.99
C PHE A 90 3.70 9.05 -14.07
N ASP A 91 4.54 9.39 -15.04
CA ASP A 91 4.15 10.30 -16.12
C ASP A 91 3.24 9.64 -17.15
N THR A 92 3.36 8.33 -17.34
CA THR A 92 2.62 7.61 -18.37
C THR A 92 1.42 6.85 -17.84
N SER A 93 1.32 6.69 -16.52
CA SER A 93 0.29 5.85 -15.91
C SER A 93 -0.27 6.52 -14.67
N PRO A 94 -1.61 6.62 -14.56
CA PRO A 94 -2.19 7.15 -13.33
C PRO A 94 -1.88 6.22 -12.16
N CYS A 95 -1.47 6.81 -11.05
CA CYS A 95 -1.10 6.10 -9.83
C CYS A 95 -1.65 6.81 -8.61
N ARG A 96 -1.91 6.05 -7.56
CA ARG A 96 -2.21 6.62 -6.26
C ARG A 96 -1.64 5.74 -5.17
N PHE A 97 -1.46 6.32 -4.00
CA PHE A 97 -0.92 5.63 -2.84
C PHE A 97 -1.97 5.63 -1.74
N ASP A 98 -2.38 4.43 -1.35
CA ASP A 98 -3.42 4.23 -0.34
C ASP A 98 -2.79 3.65 0.93
N VAL A 99 -3.44 3.91 2.06
CA VAL A 99 -3.09 3.28 3.34
C VAL A 99 -4.28 2.46 3.80
N LEU A 100 -4.04 1.23 4.18
CA LEU A 100 -5.05 0.38 4.78
C LEU A 100 -4.56 -0.01 6.17
N ALA A 101 -5.25 0.45 7.19
CA ALA A 101 -4.81 0.28 8.57
C ALA A 101 -5.77 -0.59 9.36
N PHE A 102 -5.19 -1.56 10.05
CA PHE A 102 -5.90 -2.35 11.05
C PHE A 102 -5.56 -1.76 12.42
N THR A 103 -6.57 -1.33 13.15
CA THR A 103 -6.41 -0.84 14.51
C THR A 103 -7.27 -1.72 15.41
N GLY A 104 -6.61 -2.61 16.14
CA GLY A 104 -7.34 -3.67 16.85
C GLY A 104 -8.14 -4.52 15.87
N SER A 105 -9.45 -4.56 16.01
CA SER A 105 -10.36 -5.29 15.13
C SER A 105 -10.93 -4.42 14.02
N GLN A 106 -10.59 -3.13 13.99
CA GLN A 106 -11.14 -2.19 13.01
C GLN A 106 -10.21 -2.03 11.82
N LEU A 107 -10.80 -1.78 10.66
CA LEU A 107 -10.09 -1.56 9.42
C LEU A 107 -10.46 -0.20 8.86
N GLU A 108 -9.45 0.57 8.47
CA GLU A 108 -9.65 1.88 7.88
C GLU A 108 -8.89 1.96 6.56
N TRP A 109 -9.58 2.29 5.49
CA TRP A 109 -8.98 2.48 4.17
C TRP A 109 -8.93 3.96 3.85
N ILE A 110 -7.73 4.45 3.58
CA ILE A 110 -7.51 5.85 3.24
C ILE A 110 -6.99 5.89 1.80
N PRO A 111 -7.88 6.07 0.82
CA PRO A 111 -7.43 6.16 -0.57
C PRO A 111 -6.74 7.49 -0.81
N ASN A 112 -5.74 7.47 -1.69
CA ASN A 112 -4.96 8.64 -2.09
C ASN A 112 -4.41 9.40 -0.88
N ALA A 113 -3.75 8.65 0.01
CA ALA A 113 -3.26 9.18 1.27
C ALA A 113 -2.08 10.15 1.09
N PHE A 114 -1.31 9.99 0.01
CA PHE A 114 -0.22 10.91 -0.35
C PHE A 114 0.06 10.77 -1.85
N ASN A 115 0.76 11.75 -2.39
CA ASN A 115 0.99 11.89 -3.84
C ASN A 115 2.45 11.70 -4.22
N ALA A 116 2.68 11.43 -5.52
CA ALA A 116 4.01 11.36 -6.10
C ALA A 116 4.66 12.73 -6.25
N ASP A 117 3.92 13.80 -6.11
CA ASP A 117 4.42 15.18 -6.25
C ASP A 117 5.30 15.61 -5.07
#